data_cb8ae0eb4e82c8fe3cfa58495cfc84d5
#
_entry.id   cb8ae0eb4e82c8fe3cfa58495cfc84d5
#
_cell.length_a   1.000
_cell.length_b   1.000
_cell.length_c   1.000
_cell.angle_alpha   90.00
_cell.angle_beta   90.00
_cell.angle_gamma   90.00
#
_symmetry.space_group_name_H-M   'P 1'
#
loop_
_entity.id
_entity.type
_entity.pdbx_description
1 polymer ?
#
loop_
_entity_poly.entity_id
_entity_poly.type
_entity_poly.pdbx_seq_one_letter_code
_entity_poly.pdbx_strand_id
1 'polypeptide(L)'
;NHLLNTVYRLRFAKVVIGKNEDGSDSVEFLVTNLPEEMATEKELKDLYWLRWNVETSYNQLKNRMKMEEFSGYRPEFILQDLYADMWMYNIVSLKIMEANEKKHLTQNDDGEYAVKRNFNKTLGTMKRYFLKMLMCEDEAERQKLQEKIWMNINGAICWVKKGERQFSRKQSVNKSSISYRKSY
;
A
#
# COMPACT_ATOMS: atom_id res chain seq x y z
N ASN A 1 25.98 -23.75 10.77
CA ASN A 1 25.42 -24.96 10.10
C ASN A 1 24.28 -25.64 10.89
N HIS A 2 23.48 -24.89 11.63
CA HIS A 2 22.31 -25.42 12.33
C HIS A 2 21.08 -25.69 11.45
N LEU A 3 21.09 -25.26 10.18
CA LEU A 3 19.95 -25.40 9.28
C LEU A 3 19.89 -26.73 8.52
N LEU A 4 20.96 -27.49 8.50
CA LEU A 4 21.08 -28.69 7.64
C LEU A 4 20.30 -29.92 8.12
N ASN A 5 19.75 -29.91 9.36
CA ASN A 5 18.99 -31.04 9.93
C ASN A 5 17.59 -30.65 10.41
N THR A 6 17.05 -29.50 9.98
CA THR A 6 15.71 -29.10 10.38
C THR A 6 14.70 -29.66 9.38
N VAL A 7 13.82 -30.54 9.84
CA VAL A 7 12.71 -31.06 9.03
C VAL A 7 11.58 -30.04 9.06
N TYR A 8 11.26 -29.47 7.89
CA TYR A 8 10.12 -28.59 7.73
C TYR A 8 8.92 -29.39 7.24
N ARG A 9 7.79 -29.25 7.94
CA ARG A 9 6.51 -29.78 7.45
C ARG A 9 5.85 -28.67 6.62
N LEU A 10 5.61 -28.92 5.34
CA LEU A 10 4.96 -28.02 4.43
C LEU A 10 3.63 -28.58 3.98
N ARG A 11 2.63 -27.72 3.87
CA ARG A 11 1.31 -28.02 3.35
C ARG A 11 1.16 -27.38 1.98
N PHE A 12 0.61 -28.13 1.03
CA PHE A 12 0.18 -27.62 -0.27
C PHE A 12 -1.33 -27.48 -0.26
N ALA A 13 -1.80 -26.27 -0.51
CA ALA A 13 -3.22 -25.96 -0.57
C ALA A 13 -3.58 -25.48 -1.99
N LYS A 14 -4.65 -26.04 -2.54
CA LYS A 14 -5.26 -25.60 -3.80
C LYS A 14 -6.34 -24.58 -3.50
N VAL A 15 -6.16 -23.33 -3.93
CA VAL A 15 -7.07 -22.23 -3.63
C VAL A 15 -7.68 -21.68 -4.91
N VAL A 16 -9.01 -21.59 -4.97
CA VAL A 16 -9.73 -20.94 -6.08
C VAL A 16 -9.73 -19.44 -5.85
N ILE A 17 -9.00 -18.69 -6.67
CA ILE A 17 -8.84 -17.24 -6.55
C ILE A 17 -9.84 -16.44 -7.38
N GLY A 18 -10.44 -17.04 -8.40
CA GLY A 18 -11.42 -16.39 -9.28
C GLY A 18 -11.91 -17.31 -10.37
N LYS A 19 -12.46 -16.72 -11.43
CA LYS A 19 -12.83 -17.46 -12.65
C LYS A 19 -12.08 -16.91 -13.86
N ASN A 20 -11.70 -17.80 -14.77
CA ASN A 20 -11.12 -17.46 -16.05
C ASN A 20 -12.19 -16.93 -17.03
N GLU A 21 -11.76 -16.39 -18.17
CA GLU A 21 -12.68 -15.90 -19.23
C GLU A 21 -13.59 -17.00 -19.80
N ASP A 22 -13.14 -18.25 -19.77
CA ASP A 22 -13.88 -19.44 -20.22
C ASP A 22 -14.85 -20.00 -19.16
N GLY A 23 -14.97 -19.35 -18.00
CA GLY A 23 -15.80 -19.76 -16.86
C GLY A 23 -15.17 -20.84 -15.96
N SER A 24 -14.00 -21.37 -16.29
CA SER A 24 -13.25 -22.30 -15.43
C SER A 24 -12.70 -21.59 -14.19
N ASP A 25 -12.44 -22.37 -13.14
CA ASP A 25 -11.85 -21.83 -11.91
C ASP A 25 -10.39 -21.44 -12.15
N SER A 26 -10.06 -20.20 -11.80
CA SER A 26 -8.67 -19.77 -11.67
C SER A 26 -8.12 -20.25 -10.34
N VAL A 27 -7.12 -21.12 -10.39
CA VAL A 27 -6.58 -21.84 -9.25
C VAL A 27 -5.15 -21.43 -9.00
N GLU A 28 -4.81 -21.22 -7.73
CA GLU A 28 -3.45 -21.08 -7.27
C GLU A 28 -3.08 -22.20 -6.30
N PHE A 29 -1.83 -22.63 -6.34
CA PHE A 29 -1.26 -23.59 -5.39
C PHE A 29 -0.38 -22.83 -4.39
N LEU A 30 -0.79 -22.84 -3.14
CA LEU A 30 -0.06 -22.19 -2.06
C LEU A 30 0.75 -23.22 -1.29
N VAL A 31 1.96 -22.83 -0.91
CA VAL A 31 2.81 -23.61 0.00
C VAL A 31 2.94 -22.85 1.31
N THR A 32 2.63 -23.51 2.40
CA THR A 32 2.65 -22.90 3.73
C THR A 32 3.16 -23.88 4.78
N ASN A 33 3.68 -23.37 5.87
CA ASN A 33 3.99 -24.12 7.08
C ASN A 33 2.85 -24.07 8.10
N LEU A 34 1.75 -23.38 7.80
CA LEU A 34 0.58 -23.33 8.67
C LEU A 34 -0.16 -24.67 8.60
N PRO A 35 -0.40 -25.36 9.73
CA PRO A 35 -1.21 -26.55 9.77
C PRO A 35 -2.69 -26.24 9.49
N GLU A 36 -3.44 -27.26 9.15
CA GLU A 36 -4.84 -27.10 8.73
C GLU A 36 -5.74 -26.59 9.85
N GLU A 37 -5.41 -26.95 11.09
CA GLU A 37 -6.11 -26.52 12.29
C GLU A 37 -5.98 -25.01 12.56
N MET A 38 -4.91 -24.39 12.04
CA MET A 38 -4.65 -22.95 12.20
C MET A 38 -5.17 -22.12 11.04
N ALA A 39 -5.29 -22.70 9.84
CA ALA A 39 -5.76 -21.97 8.67
C ALA A 39 -6.43 -22.92 7.67
N THR A 40 -7.73 -22.79 7.49
CA THR A 40 -8.51 -23.46 6.44
C THR A 40 -8.11 -22.95 5.05
N GLU A 41 -8.54 -23.62 3.99
CA GLU A 41 -8.29 -23.15 2.61
C GLU A 41 -8.87 -21.75 2.34
N LYS A 42 -10.03 -21.44 2.92
CA LYS A 42 -10.66 -20.12 2.82
C LYS A 42 -9.81 -19.03 3.50
N GLU A 43 -9.34 -19.30 4.70
CA GLU A 43 -8.48 -18.36 5.44
C GLU A 43 -7.11 -18.21 4.76
N LEU A 44 -6.58 -19.26 4.14
CA LEU A 44 -5.37 -19.16 3.31
C LEU A 44 -5.61 -18.27 2.08
N LYS A 45 -6.79 -18.31 1.47
CA LYS A 45 -7.17 -17.40 0.40
C LYS A 45 -7.13 -15.94 0.88
N ASP A 46 -7.74 -15.66 2.04
CA ASP A 46 -7.79 -14.32 2.61
C ASP A 46 -6.37 -13.82 2.98
N LEU A 47 -5.54 -14.68 3.57
CA LEU A 47 -4.13 -14.37 3.83
C LEU A 47 -3.34 -14.11 2.55
N TYR A 48 -3.59 -14.87 1.50
CA TYR A 48 -2.95 -14.66 0.20
C TYR A 48 -3.34 -13.31 -0.42
N TRP A 49 -4.61 -12.90 -0.29
CA TRP A 49 -5.05 -11.58 -0.72
C TRP A 49 -4.35 -10.43 0.03
N LEU A 50 -4.04 -10.61 1.30
CA LEU A 50 -3.25 -9.63 2.06
C LEU A 50 -1.85 -9.44 1.48
N ARG A 51 -1.25 -10.48 0.88
CA ARG A 51 0.03 -10.39 0.18
C ARG A 51 0.00 -9.41 -1.00
N TRP A 52 -1.14 -9.30 -1.70
CA TRP A 52 -1.31 -8.33 -2.80
C TRP A 52 -1.14 -6.88 -2.35
N ASN A 53 -1.31 -6.60 -1.08
CA ASN A 53 -1.04 -5.27 -0.54
C ASN A 53 0.43 -4.88 -0.71
N VAL A 54 1.35 -5.84 -0.71
CA VAL A 54 2.79 -5.60 -0.98
C VAL A 54 2.99 -5.09 -2.41
N GLU A 55 2.34 -5.70 -3.40
CA GLU A 55 2.40 -5.25 -4.80
C GLU A 55 1.79 -3.86 -4.98
N THR A 56 0.66 -3.60 -4.30
CA THR A 56 0.06 -2.26 -4.27
C THR A 56 0.99 -1.25 -3.64
N SER A 57 1.69 -1.61 -2.56
CA SER A 57 2.67 -0.77 -1.88
C SER A 57 3.87 -0.45 -2.79
N TYR A 58 4.40 -1.42 -3.50
CA TYR A 58 5.45 -1.19 -4.50
C TYR A 58 5.00 -0.25 -5.62
N ASN A 59 3.77 -0.42 -6.12
CA ASN A 59 3.21 0.49 -7.11
C ASN A 59 3.07 1.92 -6.58
N GLN A 60 2.68 2.09 -5.32
CA GLN A 60 2.61 3.40 -4.68
C GLN A 60 3.99 4.02 -4.51
N LEU A 61 4.97 3.28 -4.00
CA LEU A 61 6.35 3.73 -3.85
C LEU A 61 6.96 4.12 -5.19
N LYS A 62 6.84 3.27 -6.20
CA LYS A 62 7.42 3.49 -7.52
C LYS A 62 6.74 4.64 -8.27
N ASN A 63 5.41 4.61 -8.38
CA ASN A 63 4.68 5.51 -9.28
C ASN A 63 4.12 6.76 -8.58
N ARG A 64 3.84 6.71 -7.26
CA ARG A 64 3.25 7.84 -6.52
C ARG A 64 4.30 8.62 -5.75
N MET A 65 5.24 7.92 -5.13
CA MET A 65 6.37 8.53 -4.41
C MET A 65 7.51 8.87 -5.35
N LYS A 66 7.58 8.20 -6.53
CA LYS A 66 8.66 8.33 -7.51
C LYS A 66 10.02 7.93 -6.92
N MET A 67 10.03 6.85 -6.15
CA MET A 67 11.19 6.37 -5.40
C MET A 67 12.40 6.04 -6.30
N GLU A 68 12.21 5.87 -7.61
CA GLU A 68 13.28 5.65 -8.60
C GLU A 68 13.89 6.96 -9.15
N GLU A 69 13.37 8.14 -8.75
CA GLU A 69 13.89 9.45 -9.15
C GLU A 69 14.75 10.01 -8.00
N PHE A 70 16.07 9.99 -8.17
CA PHE A 70 17.03 10.39 -7.14
C PHE A 70 17.50 11.83 -7.34
N SER A 71 17.82 12.51 -6.21
CA SER A 71 18.33 13.88 -6.21
C SER A 71 19.80 13.97 -6.63
N GLY A 72 20.54 12.86 -6.62
CA GLY A 72 21.94 12.80 -6.97
C GLY A 72 22.43 11.40 -7.31
N TYR A 73 23.71 11.32 -7.70
CA TYR A 73 24.35 10.07 -8.16
C TYR A 73 25.17 9.36 -7.07
N ARG A 74 25.50 10.06 -5.98
CA ARG A 74 26.28 9.47 -4.90
C ARG A 74 25.42 8.49 -4.10
N PRO A 75 25.97 7.36 -3.65
CA PRO A 75 25.23 6.36 -2.87
C PRO A 75 24.53 6.96 -1.64
N GLU A 76 25.15 7.94 -0.99
CA GLU A 76 24.59 8.60 0.20
C GLU A 76 23.29 9.34 -0.13
N PHE A 77 23.22 10.06 -1.25
CA PHE A 77 22.02 10.76 -1.69
C PHE A 77 20.92 9.80 -2.09
N ILE A 78 21.28 8.71 -2.78
CA ILE A 78 20.33 7.65 -3.16
C ILE A 78 19.73 7.02 -1.90
N LEU A 79 20.54 6.67 -0.91
CA LEU A 79 20.06 6.10 0.35
C LEU A 79 19.22 7.10 1.14
N GLN A 80 19.61 8.37 1.18
CA GLN A 80 18.85 9.42 1.84
C GLN A 80 17.45 9.58 1.23
N ASP A 81 17.35 9.66 -0.10
CA ASP A 81 16.08 9.75 -0.82
C ASP A 81 15.22 8.51 -0.57
N LEU A 82 15.81 7.33 -0.65
CA LEU A 82 15.13 6.07 -0.40
C LEU A 82 14.52 6.01 1.01
N TYR A 83 15.31 6.31 2.04
CA TYR A 83 14.82 6.30 3.42
C TYR A 83 13.78 7.38 3.68
N ALA A 84 13.95 8.58 3.09
CA ALA A 84 12.97 9.65 3.22
C ALA A 84 11.61 9.27 2.58
N ASP A 85 11.64 8.65 1.40
CA ASP A 85 10.42 8.19 0.73
C ASP A 85 9.75 7.04 1.49
N MET A 86 10.51 6.05 1.97
CA MET A 86 9.96 4.96 2.78
C MET A 86 9.35 5.47 4.09
N TRP A 87 10.04 6.39 4.76
CA TRP A 87 9.56 7.01 5.98
C TRP A 87 8.26 7.79 5.75
N MET A 88 8.22 8.63 4.72
CA MET A 88 7.03 9.38 4.34
C MET A 88 5.87 8.45 3.96
N TYR A 89 6.15 7.37 3.21
CA TYR A 89 5.16 6.35 2.85
C TYR A 89 4.51 5.72 4.09
N ASN A 90 5.33 5.34 5.07
CA ASN A 90 4.85 4.72 6.31
C ASN A 90 3.97 5.70 7.09
N ILE A 91 4.38 6.96 7.23
CA ILE A 91 3.59 7.97 7.94
C ILE A 91 2.24 8.22 7.23
N VAL A 92 2.26 8.37 5.90
CA VAL A 92 1.03 8.54 5.11
C VAL A 92 0.09 7.35 5.29
N SER A 93 0.63 6.14 5.24
CA SER A 93 -0.15 4.91 5.43
C SER A 93 -0.76 4.83 6.82
N LEU A 94 0.00 5.11 7.87
CA LEU A 94 -0.48 5.16 9.25
C LEU A 94 -1.59 6.22 9.42
N LYS A 95 -1.43 7.40 8.84
CA LYS A 95 -2.45 8.45 8.91
C LYS A 95 -3.74 8.09 8.17
N ILE A 96 -3.63 7.35 7.06
CA ILE A 96 -4.80 6.80 6.36
C ILE A 96 -5.50 5.74 7.21
N MET A 97 -4.75 4.84 7.85
CA MET A 97 -5.31 3.84 8.76
C MET A 97 -6.05 4.50 9.94
N GLU A 98 -5.41 5.42 10.62
CA GLU A 98 -5.99 6.19 11.73
C GLU A 98 -7.29 6.92 11.30
N ALA A 99 -7.28 7.52 10.11
CA ALA A 99 -8.46 8.22 9.58
C ALA A 99 -9.60 7.25 9.20
N ASN A 100 -9.29 6.03 8.80
CA ASN A 100 -10.30 5.00 8.51
C ASN A 100 -10.93 4.44 9.78
N GLU A 101 -10.14 4.24 10.85
CA GLU A 101 -10.62 3.75 12.14
C GLU A 101 -11.55 4.76 12.83
N LYS A 102 -11.17 6.06 12.84
CA LYS A 102 -11.95 7.12 13.51
C LYS A 102 -13.26 7.45 12.79
N LYS A 103 -13.32 7.31 11.48
CA LYS A 103 -14.56 7.31 10.73
C LYS A 103 -14.79 5.86 10.31
N HIS A 104 -15.74 5.18 10.95
CA HIS A 104 -16.43 4.09 10.29
C HIS A 104 -16.97 4.69 8.98
N LEU A 105 -16.16 4.59 7.91
CA LEU A 105 -16.64 4.89 6.58
C LEU A 105 -17.77 3.91 6.41
N THR A 106 -19.00 4.37 6.60
CA THR A 106 -20.20 3.60 6.37
C THR A 106 -20.05 3.04 4.98
N GLN A 107 -19.67 1.78 4.92
CA GLN A 107 -19.90 0.99 3.76
C GLN A 107 -21.42 1.03 3.65
N ASN A 108 -21.92 1.84 2.75
CA ASN A 108 -23.27 1.61 2.26
C ASN A 108 -23.21 0.23 1.61
N ASP A 109 -23.59 -0.78 2.38
CA ASP A 109 -23.51 -2.19 1.96
C ASP A 109 -24.24 -2.44 0.64
N ASP A 110 -25.22 -1.62 0.32
CA ASP A 110 -26.05 -1.69 -0.90
C ASP A 110 -25.52 -0.85 -2.06
N GLY A 111 -24.43 -0.09 -1.88
CA GLY A 111 -23.90 0.80 -2.92
C GLY A 111 -22.90 0.12 -3.86
N GLU A 112 -22.94 0.50 -5.15
CA GLU A 112 -22.00 0.08 -6.19
C GLU A 112 -20.56 0.56 -5.95
N TYR A 113 -20.36 1.56 -5.07
CA TYR A 113 -19.08 2.20 -4.80
C TYR A 113 -18.68 2.05 -3.33
N ALA A 114 -17.39 1.83 -3.11
CA ALA A 114 -16.74 1.91 -1.81
C ALA A 114 -15.99 3.23 -1.68
N VAL A 115 -15.98 3.79 -0.47
CA VAL A 115 -15.20 4.99 -0.16
C VAL A 115 -13.81 4.58 0.30
N LYS A 116 -12.78 5.17 -0.31
CA LYS A 116 -11.39 5.00 0.10
C LYS A 116 -10.72 6.34 0.32
N ARG A 117 -9.71 6.38 1.22
CA ARG A 117 -8.85 7.56 1.35
C ARG A 117 -7.96 7.70 0.12
N ASN A 118 -7.83 8.93 -0.35
CA ASN A 118 -7.00 9.24 -1.50
C ASN A 118 -5.54 9.42 -1.06
N PHE A 119 -4.71 8.42 -1.37
CA PHE A 119 -3.29 8.42 -1.01
C PHE A 119 -2.55 9.67 -1.51
N ASN A 120 -2.77 10.09 -2.77
CA ASN A 120 -2.07 11.23 -3.35
C ASN A 120 -2.42 12.56 -2.67
N LYS A 121 -3.70 12.77 -2.32
CA LYS A 121 -4.12 13.97 -1.59
C LYS A 121 -3.55 13.97 -0.17
N THR A 122 -3.53 12.82 0.49
CA THR A 122 -2.92 12.66 1.81
C THR A 122 -1.41 12.92 1.75
N LEU A 123 -0.73 12.33 0.78
CA LEU A 123 0.70 12.54 0.54
C LEU A 123 1.01 14.02 0.31
N GLY A 124 0.24 14.70 -0.55
CA GLY A 124 0.41 16.13 -0.81
C GLY A 124 0.20 16.99 0.44
N THR A 125 -0.76 16.64 1.29
CA THR A 125 -0.98 17.29 2.59
C THR A 125 0.21 17.10 3.51
N MET A 126 0.71 15.86 3.63
CA MET A 126 1.85 15.55 4.48
C MET A 126 3.12 16.25 4.00
N LYS A 127 3.44 16.21 2.71
CA LYS A 127 4.60 16.94 2.14
C LYS A 127 4.54 18.44 2.41
N ARG A 128 3.35 19.04 2.41
CA ARG A 128 3.16 20.49 2.60
C ARG A 128 3.27 20.95 4.06
N TYR A 129 2.74 20.18 4.99
CA TYR A 129 2.50 20.67 6.36
C TYR A 129 3.29 19.90 7.43
N PHE A 130 3.65 18.63 7.18
CA PHE A 130 4.18 17.77 8.21
C PHE A 130 5.53 18.23 8.75
N LEU A 131 6.47 18.58 7.88
CA LEU A 131 7.77 19.08 8.32
C LEU A 131 7.63 20.43 9.04
N LYS A 132 6.76 21.31 8.55
CA LYS A 132 6.47 22.59 9.23
C LYS A 132 5.92 22.37 10.62
N MET A 133 5.03 21.40 10.79
CA MET A 133 4.46 21.04 12.08
C MET A 133 5.55 20.49 13.05
N LEU A 134 6.44 19.62 12.55
CA LEU A 134 7.51 19.05 13.37
C LEU A 134 8.53 20.09 13.83
N MET A 135 8.84 21.07 12.99
CA MET A 135 9.82 22.13 13.28
C MET A 135 9.21 23.36 13.96
N CYS A 136 7.89 23.36 14.21
CA CYS A 136 7.21 24.46 14.85
C CYS A 136 7.49 24.43 16.36
N GLU A 137 8.07 25.50 16.90
CA GLU A 137 8.36 25.64 18.33
C GLU A 137 7.10 26.12 19.10
N ASP A 138 6.23 26.90 18.47
CA ASP A 138 4.99 27.36 19.06
C ASP A 138 3.95 26.24 19.10
N GLU A 139 3.55 25.85 20.31
CA GLU A 139 2.58 24.77 20.54
C GLU A 139 1.22 25.08 19.94
N ALA A 140 0.75 26.33 20.03
CA ALA A 140 -0.55 26.71 19.50
C ALA A 140 -0.59 26.66 17.96
N GLU A 141 0.51 27.07 17.31
CA GLU A 141 0.65 26.98 15.87
C GLU A 141 0.81 25.51 15.41
N ARG A 142 1.58 24.71 16.16
CA ARG A 142 1.74 23.28 15.92
C ARG A 142 0.39 22.54 15.96
N GLN A 143 -0.44 22.83 16.95
CA GLN A 143 -1.80 22.26 17.04
C GLN A 143 -2.68 22.67 15.85
N LYS A 144 -2.66 23.94 15.44
CA LYS A 144 -3.38 24.39 14.23
C LYS A 144 -2.92 23.64 12.96
N LEU A 145 -1.63 23.43 12.80
CA LEU A 145 -1.10 22.65 11.68
C LEU A 145 -1.53 21.19 11.74
N GLN A 146 -1.54 20.59 12.92
CA GLN A 146 -2.03 19.23 13.15
C GLN A 146 -3.50 19.08 12.79
N GLU A 147 -4.35 19.99 13.27
CA GLU A 147 -5.77 20.02 12.92
C GLU A 147 -5.98 20.19 11.41
N LYS A 148 -5.23 21.09 10.78
CA LYS A 148 -5.29 21.30 9.33
C LYS A 148 -4.91 20.06 8.54
N ILE A 149 -3.83 19.36 8.95
CA ILE A 149 -3.45 18.07 8.37
C ILE A 149 -4.61 17.09 8.50
N TRP A 150 -5.17 16.98 9.71
CA TRP A 150 -6.24 16.04 9.99
C TRP A 150 -7.52 16.32 9.19
N MET A 151 -7.93 17.59 9.09
CA MET A 151 -9.08 17.99 8.27
C MET A 151 -8.88 17.65 6.79
N ASN A 152 -7.71 17.94 6.24
CA ASN A 152 -7.39 17.64 4.85
C ASN A 152 -7.38 16.13 4.56
N ILE A 153 -6.84 15.32 5.47
CA ILE A 153 -6.83 13.85 5.34
C ILE A 153 -8.26 13.31 5.40
N ASN A 154 -9.07 13.81 6.32
CA ASN A 154 -10.47 13.42 6.45
C ASN A 154 -11.31 13.77 5.22
N GLY A 155 -11.03 14.90 4.58
CA GLY A 155 -11.66 15.31 3.33
C GLY A 155 -11.09 14.62 2.07
N ALA A 156 -9.94 13.95 2.19
CA ALA A 156 -9.27 13.31 1.06
C ALA A 156 -9.88 11.94 0.74
N ILE A 157 -11.12 11.92 0.29
CA ILE A 157 -11.84 10.68 -0.08
C ILE A 157 -11.91 10.51 -1.60
N CYS A 158 -12.07 9.26 -2.05
CA CYS A 158 -12.41 8.90 -3.41
C CYS A 158 -13.37 7.70 -3.42
N TRP A 159 -14.24 7.70 -4.40
CA TRP A 159 -15.19 6.62 -4.63
C TRP A 159 -14.57 5.58 -5.56
N VAL A 160 -14.62 4.33 -5.18
CA VAL A 160 -14.09 3.21 -5.97
C VAL A 160 -15.22 2.24 -6.21
N LYS A 161 -15.46 1.90 -7.49
CA LYS A 161 -16.47 0.91 -7.84
C LYS A 161 -16.15 -0.43 -7.19
N LYS A 162 -17.13 -1.02 -6.49
CA LYS A 162 -17.03 -2.36 -5.94
C LYS A 162 -17.06 -3.36 -7.10
N GLY A 163 -16.34 -4.44 -6.97
CA GLY A 163 -16.30 -5.51 -7.95
C GLY A 163 -14.90 -5.77 -8.50
N GLU A 164 -14.69 -6.96 -8.98
CA GLU A 164 -13.44 -7.36 -9.63
C GLU A 164 -13.32 -6.66 -10.99
N ARG A 165 -12.34 -5.77 -11.11
CA ARG A 165 -11.96 -5.25 -12.41
C ARG A 165 -11.16 -6.33 -13.13
N GLN A 166 -11.82 -7.13 -13.96
CA GLN A 166 -11.13 -8.03 -14.88
C GLN A 166 -10.55 -7.21 -16.04
N PHE A 167 -9.30 -6.84 -15.93
CA PHE A 167 -8.55 -6.32 -17.06
C PHE A 167 -7.57 -7.41 -17.51
N SER A 168 -7.69 -7.83 -18.78
CA SER A 168 -6.65 -8.63 -19.40
C SER A 168 -5.32 -7.88 -19.30
N ARG A 169 -4.32 -8.50 -18.69
CA ARG A 169 -2.98 -7.91 -18.56
C ARG A 169 -2.38 -7.81 -19.96
N LYS A 170 -2.40 -6.62 -20.56
CA LYS A 170 -1.55 -6.36 -21.72
C LYS A 170 -0.12 -6.41 -21.22
N GLN A 171 0.67 -7.34 -21.73
CA GLN A 171 2.12 -7.34 -21.53
C GLN A 171 2.69 -6.07 -22.16
N SER A 172 2.90 -5.05 -21.34
CA SER A 172 3.66 -3.90 -21.78
C SER A 172 5.13 -4.22 -21.59
N VAL A 173 5.91 -4.08 -22.65
CA VAL A 173 7.37 -4.08 -22.54
C VAL A 173 7.74 -2.85 -21.72
N ASN A 174 8.12 -3.08 -20.45
CA ASN A 174 8.60 -2.01 -19.60
C ASN A 174 9.90 -1.46 -20.18
N LYS A 175 9.81 -0.28 -20.80
CA LYS A 175 11.01 0.52 -21.06
C LYS A 175 11.43 1.10 -19.71
N SER A 176 12.42 0.50 -19.07
CA SER A 176 13.06 1.10 -17.90
C SER A 176 13.81 2.35 -18.34
N SER A 177 13.29 3.51 -18.02
CA SER A 177 14.04 4.76 -18.12
C SER A 177 14.40 5.21 -16.71
N ILE A 178 15.67 5.40 -16.45
CA ILE A 178 16.12 6.05 -15.22
C ILE A 178 15.79 7.53 -15.39
N SER A 179 14.87 8.05 -14.59
CA SER A 179 14.56 9.47 -14.57
C SER A 179 15.05 10.08 -13.25
N TYR A 180 15.56 11.31 -13.32
CA TYR A 180 16.05 12.05 -12.16
C TYR A 180 14.98 12.99 -11.66
N ARG A 181 14.88 13.16 -10.33
CA ARG A 181 14.07 14.22 -9.76
C ARG A 181 14.65 15.56 -10.22
N LYS A 182 13.80 16.39 -10.80
CA LYS A 182 14.18 17.78 -11.02
C LYS A 182 14.34 18.43 -9.64
N SER A 183 15.53 18.95 -9.35
CA SER A 183 15.74 19.83 -8.20
C SER A 183 14.90 21.09 -8.41
N TYR A 184 14.03 21.41 -7.46
CA TYR A 184 13.32 22.67 -7.40
C TYR A 184 14.06 23.63 -6.48
#